data_0b973edaaa4ec07b0bc3f7beb77674f0
#
_entry.id   0b973edaaa4ec07b0bc3f7beb77674f0
#
_cell.length_a   1.000
_cell.length_b   1.000
_cell.length_c   1.000
_cell.angle_alpha   90.00
_cell.angle_beta   90.00
_cell.angle_gamma   90.00
#
_symmetry.space_group_name_H-M   'P 1'
#
loop_
_entity.id
_entity.type
_entity.pdbx_description
1 polymer ?
#
loop_
_entity_poly.entity_id
_entity_poly.type
_entity_poly.pdbx_seq_one_letter_code
_entity_poly.pdbx_strand_id
1 'polypeptide(L)'
;NSSSLARDNYREFLDLVSGDPVLRAEAMRRLGDLELEATEAAQLGENIDALATDSYDSAVGLYQQLLEAYPDYRRNDTVLYQLARAYEIGGLTDDALTTLDELVARFPDTPFIDEVQFRRGEMLFLRKRYNDAELAYVAVIDFGDESKFYEQSLYKLGWSRFKLAWHEDSLEPFFDLLDRKIGDFDLKEGEARLAGLSRAEQELVEDTFRFLSISFSYMGGAEGIDRFLATRGNPVYSYIIYRNLGDLYLSKERFVDAAETYEAFVKHDPLHPKAPLLQVEVIEAYEQGGFPTLVLDGKKAFVERYGMDGEFWVRNPVDENQAVAAHLKANLSDLAEYYHAKAQTGGDRQDYREAAGWYRKFLAYFPDEPDSANTNFLLAEILFESEDFFAATDEYERTAYAYPMHEKSAEAGYAALLAYQEHEQTLQGAEKTAWHQQYLDSGLRFADTYPEHPESGAVLTTVAEELFADNQFDLAIAVGQAVVGKQPPVEPTLMRTAWTVIAHSQFDLANFVEAEQAYYSLQNYTPPDDPEARTEIRERIASSIYKQGEAARAAGDLETAVGHFTRLGTVVPD
;
A
#
# COMPACT_ATOMS: atom_id res chain seq x y z
N ASN A 1 -29.42 20.66 57.73
CA ASN A 1 -28.22 20.13 57.08
C ASN A 1 -27.21 19.66 58.13
N SER A 2 -26.79 18.38 58.12
CA SER A 2 -25.90 17.77 59.11
C SER A 2 -24.54 18.49 59.22
N SER A 3 -24.02 19.02 58.12
CA SER A 3 -22.71 19.74 58.06
C SER A 3 -22.77 21.09 58.81
N SER A 4 -23.86 21.85 58.64
CA SER A 4 -24.03 23.13 59.39
C SER A 4 -24.10 22.89 60.89
N LEU A 5 -24.87 21.90 61.31
CA LEU A 5 -24.99 21.54 62.73
C LEU A 5 -23.64 21.05 63.30
N ALA A 6 -22.86 20.31 62.53
CA ALA A 6 -21.52 19.87 62.93
C ALA A 6 -20.55 21.05 63.13
N ARG A 7 -20.57 22.06 62.24
CA ARG A 7 -19.78 23.29 62.42
C ARG A 7 -20.16 24.04 63.68
N ASP A 8 -21.45 24.22 63.93
CA ASP A 8 -21.93 24.93 65.13
C ASP A 8 -21.55 24.19 66.41
N ASN A 9 -21.64 22.86 66.43
CA ASN A 9 -21.20 22.03 67.53
C ASN A 9 -19.69 22.14 67.82
N TYR A 10 -18.84 22.16 66.76
CA TYR A 10 -17.39 22.35 66.92
C TYR A 10 -17.02 23.78 67.38
N ARG A 11 -17.75 24.80 66.97
CA ARG A 11 -17.59 26.18 67.47
C ARG A 11 -17.92 26.24 68.99
N GLU A 12 -19.05 25.72 69.38
CA GLU A 12 -19.42 25.66 70.78
C GLU A 12 -18.45 24.82 71.65
N PHE A 13 -17.96 23.71 71.07
CA PHE A 13 -16.95 22.87 71.74
C PHE A 13 -15.64 23.63 71.96
N LEU A 14 -15.18 24.41 70.99
CA LEU A 14 -13.98 25.23 71.11
C LEU A 14 -14.07 26.33 72.14
N ASP A 15 -15.26 26.85 72.38
CA ASP A 15 -15.54 27.84 73.44
C ASP A 15 -15.48 27.19 74.82
N LEU A 16 -15.88 25.93 74.93
CA LEU A 16 -15.94 25.18 76.24
C LEU A 16 -14.61 24.53 76.60
N VAL A 17 -13.78 24.07 75.65
CA VAL A 17 -12.54 23.32 75.89
C VAL A 17 -11.35 24.28 75.96
N SER A 18 -11.11 24.81 77.19
CA SER A 18 -9.95 25.67 77.44
C SER A 18 -8.73 24.94 78.07
N GLY A 19 -8.89 23.66 78.50
CA GLY A 19 -7.87 22.99 79.27
C GLY A 19 -7.07 21.85 78.63
N ASP A 20 -7.47 21.37 77.46
CA ASP A 20 -6.79 20.29 76.76
C ASP A 20 -6.29 20.74 75.40
N PRO A 21 -4.97 20.96 75.20
CA PRO A 21 -4.37 21.43 73.95
C PRO A 21 -4.59 20.46 72.79
N VAL A 22 -4.59 19.14 73.04
CA VAL A 22 -4.70 18.12 71.99
C VAL A 22 -6.13 18.08 71.44
N LEU A 23 -7.12 18.09 72.32
CA LEU A 23 -8.54 18.11 71.95
C LEU A 23 -8.89 19.42 71.24
N ARG A 24 -8.30 20.54 71.65
CA ARG A 24 -8.53 21.85 71.02
C ARG A 24 -7.94 21.91 69.63
N ALA A 25 -6.71 21.44 69.46
CA ALA A 25 -6.10 21.36 68.13
C ALA A 25 -6.89 20.45 67.18
N GLU A 26 -7.35 19.28 67.62
CA GLU A 26 -8.21 18.39 66.81
C GLU A 26 -9.54 19.03 66.44
N ALA A 27 -10.17 19.75 67.38
CA ALA A 27 -11.42 20.45 67.10
C ALA A 27 -11.26 21.60 66.11
N MET A 28 -10.18 22.38 66.21
CA MET A 28 -9.84 23.44 65.24
C MET A 28 -9.61 22.85 63.87
N ARG A 29 -8.84 21.77 63.73
CA ARG A 29 -8.62 21.09 62.47
C ARG A 29 -9.94 20.61 61.83
N ARG A 30 -10.79 19.90 62.62
CA ARG A 30 -12.09 19.38 62.16
C ARG A 30 -13.05 20.50 61.73
N LEU A 31 -13.07 21.60 62.48
CA LEU A 31 -13.88 22.76 62.09
C LEU A 31 -13.34 23.38 60.77
N GLY A 32 -12.02 23.53 60.67
CA GLY A 32 -11.39 24.00 59.43
C GLY A 32 -11.72 23.13 58.21
N ASP A 33 -11.66 21.79 58.37
CA ASP A 33 -12.03 20.82 57.31
C ASP A 33 -13.50 21.03 56.86
N LEU A 34 -14.44 21.18 57.81
CA LEU A 34 -15.87 21.39 57.54
C LEU A 34 -16.17 22.75 56.90
N GLU A 35 -15.41 23.80 57.27
CA GLU A 35 -15.53 25.12 56.62
C GLU A 35 -14.99 25.08 55.20
N LEU A 36 -13.89 24.38 54.96
CA LEU A 36 -13.33 24.22 53.63
C LEU A 36 -14.25 23.39 52.70
N GLU A 37 -14.81 22.28 53.21
CA GLU A 37 -15.82 21.49 52.49
C GLU A 37 -17.07 22.32 52.12
N ALA A 38 -17.49 23.21 53.00
CA ALA A 38 -18.61 24.11 52.75
C ALA A 38 -18.29 25.11 51.63
N THR A 39 -17.05 25.62 51.58
CA THR A 39 -16.55 26.52 50.53
C THR A 39 -16.50 25.80 49.18
N GLU A 40 -15.95 24.58 49.14
CA GLU A 40 -15.89 23.75 47.92
C GLU A 40 -17.31 23.43 47.41
N ALA A 41 -18.25 23.06 48.28
CA ALA A 41 -19.64 22.78 47.91
C ALA A 41 -20.36 24.03 47.36
N ALA A 42 -20.06 25.21 47.90
CA ALA A 42 -20.61 26.48 47.39
C ALA A 42 -20.05 26.88 46.01
N GLN A 43 -18.79 26.58 45.74
CA GLN A 43 -18.20 26.83 44.42
C GLN A 43 -18.74 25.90 43.33
N LEU A 44 -19.13 24.68 43.70
CA LEU A 44 -19.74 23.71 42.75
C LEU A 44 -21.24 24.01 42.49
N GLY A 45 -21.90 24.79 43.36
CA GLY A 45 -23.25 25.28 43.17
C GLY A 45 -23.26 26.65 42.49
N GLU A 46 -24.23 26.93 41.60
CA GLU A 46 -24.35 28.19 40.85
C GLU A 46 -24.57 29.47 41.72
N ASN A 47 -24.53 29.35 43.02
CA ASN A 47 -24.70 30.49 43.96
C ASN A 47 -23.44 30.65 44.83
N ILE A 48 -22.57 31.58 44.41
CA ILE A 48 -21.49 32.08 45.26
C ILE A 48 -22.09 33.08 46.22
N ASP A 49 -22.64 32.60 47.35
CA ASP A 49 -23.17 33.46 48.38
C ASP A 49 -22.07 33.93 49.34
N ALA A 50 -22.33 35.07 50.03
CA ALA A 50 -21.45 35.61 51.07
C ALA A 50 -21.03 34.57 52.14
N LEU A 51 -21.83 33.54 52.37
CA LEU A 51 -21.53 32.38 53.23
C LEU A 51 -20.27 31.59 52.76
N ALA A 52 -19.97 31.54 51.47
CA ALA A 52 -18.78 30.83 50.97
C ALA A 52 -17.48 31.61 51.29
N THR A 53 -17.54 32.93 51.24
CA THR A 53 -16.39 33.79 51.60
C THR A 53 -16.12 33.73 53.12
N ASP A 54 -17.15 33.80 53.94
CA ASP A 54 -16.98 33.72 55.39
C ASP A 54 -16.45 32.34 55.83
N SER A 55 -16.87 31.25 55.19
CA SER A 55 -16.35 29.89 55.44
C SER A 55 -14.91 29.72 55.01
N TYR A 56 -14.52 30.32 53.89
CA TYR A 56 -13.15 30.31 53.40
C TYR A 56 -12.20 31.00 54.38
N ASP A 57 -12.52 32.27 54.75
CA ASP A 57 -11.69 33.05 55.70
C ASP A 57 -11.62 32.35 57.08
N SER A 58 -12.70 31.72 57.53
CA SER A 58 -12.77 30.92 58.76
C SER A 58 -11.84 29.71 58.68
N ALA A 59 -11.85 28.96 57.58
CA ALA A 59 -10.98 27.79 57.38
C ALA A 59 -9.50 28.18 57.41
N VAL A 60 -9.12 29.19 56.63
CA VAL A 60 -7.73 29.70 56.59
C VAL A 60 -7.29 30.17 57.97
N GLY A 61 -8.12 30.98 58.66
CA GLY A 61 -7.82 31.50 59.98
C GLY A 61 -7.66 30.42 61.03
N LEU A 62 -8.50 29.38 61.00
CA LEU A 62 -8.41 28.23 61.90
C LEU A 62 -7.12 27.43 61.70
N TYR A 63 -6.71 27.16 60.45
CA TYR A 63 -5.47 26.44 60.18
C TYR A 63 -4.25 27.25 60.58
N GLN A 64 -4.21 28.55 60.29
CA GLN A 64 -3.10 29.45 60.69
C GLN A 64 -2.96 29.52 62.22
N GLN A 65 -4.07 29.72 62.93
CA GLN A 65 -4.09 29.76 64.41
C GLN A 65 -3.65 28.43 65.02
N LEU A 66 -4.05 27.29 64.38
CA LEU A 66 -3.67 25.99 64.87
C LEU A 66 -2.14 25.79 64.73
N LEU A 67 -1.57 26.10 63.55
CA LEU A 67 -0.15 25.96 63.31
C LEU A 67 0.72 26.86 64.22
N GLU A 68 0.25 28.06 64.54
CA GLU A 68 0.90 28.98 65.47
C GLU A 68 0.80 28.54 66.92
N ALA A 69 -0.42 28.14 67.37
CA ALA A 69 -0.66 27.80 68.77
C ALA A 69 -0.19 26.39 69.15
N TYR A 70 -0.16 25.47 68.17
CA TYR A 70 0.13 24.04 68.40
C TYR A 70 1.17 23.53 67.40
N PRO A 71 2.43 24.05 67.39
CA PRO A 71 3.49 23.69 66.43
C PRO A 71 3.84 22.19 66.46
N ASP A 72 3.65 21.51 67.58
CA ASP A 72 3.92 20.08 67.79
C ASP A 72 2.70 19.18 67.61
N TYR A 73 1.60 19.73 67.10
CA TYR A 73 0.42 18.88 66.84
C TYR A 73 0.72 17.83 65.74
N ARG A 74 0.49 16.56 66.09
CA ARG A 74 0.93 15.40 65.31
C ARG A 74 0.38 15.33 63.87
N ARG A 75 -0.64 16.12 63.54
CA ARG A 75 -1.27 16.16 62.21
C ARG A 75 -1.08 17.51 61.51
N ASN A 76 -0.05 18.24 61.89
CA ASN A 76 0.28 19.49 61.23
C ASN A 76 0.65 19.31 59.73
N ASP A 77 1.07 18.13 59.33
CA ASP A 77 1.17 17.74 57.89
C ASP A 77 -0.19 17.87 57.18
N THR A 78 -1.23 17.29 57.76
CA THR A 78 -2.60 17.38 57.23
C THR A 78 -3.13 18.82 57.26
N VAL A 79 -2.83 19.58 58.34
CA VAL A 79 -3.23 20.99 58.45
C VAL A 79 -2.61 21.84 57.38
N LEU A 80 -1.31 21.72 57.15
CA LEU A 80 -0.60 22.44 56.06
C LEU A 80 -1.14 22.06 54.68
N TYR A 81 -1.45 20.78 54.48
CA TYR A 81 -2.02 20.32 53.21
C TYR A 81 -3.41 20.95 52.97
N GLN A 82 -4.29 20.97 53.99
CA GLN A 82 -5.61 21.58 53.87
C GLN A 82 -5.53 23.11 53.72
N LEU A 83 -4.58 23.78 54.40
CA LEU A 83 -4.33 25.20 54.25
C LEU A 83 -3.87 25.54 52.82
N ALA A 84 -2.96 24.75 52.24
CA ALA A 84 -2.55 24.91 50.85
C ALA A 84 -3.73 24.75 49.88
N ARG A 85 -4.59 23.73 50.10
CA ARG A 85 -5.84 23.60 49.33
C ARG A 85 -6.78 24.79 49.47
N ALA A 86 -6.93 25.31 50.66
CA ALA A 86 -7.73 26.52 50.88
C ALA A 86 -7.17 27.69 50.07
N TYR A 87 -5.88 27.93 50.10
CA TYR A 87 -5.24 28.98 49.31
C TYR A 87 -5.43 28.78 47.81
N GLU A 88 -5.35 27.52 47.29
CA GLU A 88 -5.66 27.22 45.90
C GLU A 88 -7.10 27.63 45.52
N ILE A 89 -8.06 27.24 46.34
CA ILE A 89 -9.48 27.55 46.16
C ILE A 89 -9.72 29.06 46.16
N GLY A 90 -9.02 29.79 47.04
CA GLY A 90 -9.03 31.26 47.10
C GLY A 90 -8.25 31.98 46.00
N GLY A 91 -7.57 31.23 45.11
CA GLY A 91 -6.72 31.81 44.07
C GLY A 91 -5.39 32.38 44.55
N LEU A 92 -5.05 32.16 45.85
CA LEU A 92 -3.80 32.63 46.49
C LEU A 92 -2.69 31.59 46.27
N THR A 93 -2.35 31.43 44.98
CA THR A 93 -1.45 30.35 44.56
C THR A 93 -0.01 30.50 45.06
N ASP A 94 0.46 31.69 45.43
CA ASP A 94 1.79 31.91 46.03
C ASP A 94 1.83 31.45 47.47
N ASP A 95 0.75 31.73 48.24
CA ASP A 95 0.60 31.27 49.62
C ASP A 95 0.45 29.75 49.65
N ALA A 96 -0.30 29.17 48.70
CA ALA A 96 -0.44 27.73 48.52
C ALA A 96 0.92 27.06 48.30
N LEU A 97 1.73 27.57 47.36
CA LEU A 97 3.07 27.03 47.08
C LEU A 97 4.01 27.14 48.29
N THR A 98 3.99 28.30 48.99
CA THR A 98 4.79 28.51 50.18
C THR A 98 4.43 27.51 51.28
N THR A 99 3.11 27.26 51.44
CA THR A 99 2.60 26.28 52.44
C THR A 99 3.00 24.84 52.08
N LEU A 100 2.98 24.48 50.76
CA LEU A 100 3.44 23.17 50.32
C LEU A 100 4.97 23.05 50.47
N ASP A 101 5.75 24.10 50.23
CA ASP A 101 7.21 24.13 50.47
C ASP A 101 7.50 23.89 51.98
N GLU A 102 6.75 24.53 52.90
CA GLU A 102 6.85 24.32 54.33
C GLU A 102 6.47 22.85 54.72
N LEU A 103 5.41 22.31 54.12
CA LEU A 103 5.00 20.94 54.38
C LEU A 103 6.11 19.94 54.02
N VAL A 104 6.65 20.05 52.80
CA VAL A 104 7.74 19.18 52.35
C VAL A 104 8.99 19.29 53.25
N ALA A 105 9.33 20.49 53.67
CA ALA A 105 10.51 20.73 54.51
C ALA A 105 10.35 20.16 55.94
N ARG A 106 9.14 20.25 56.52
CA ARG A 106 8.87 19.82 57.89
C ARG A 106 8.40 18.37 58.00
N PHE A 107 7.71 17.84 57.02
CA PHE A 107 7.07 16.52 57.04
C PHE A 107 7.41 15.71 55.75
N PRO A 108 8.69 15.43 55.45
CA PRO A 108 9.06 14.72 54.22
C PRO A 108 8.54 13.27 54.17
N ASP A 109 8.21 12.67 55.32
CA ASP A 109 7.75 11.29 55.44
C ASP A 109 6.20 11.17 55.59
N THR A 110 5.46 12.23 55.28
CA THR A 110 3.99 12.16 55.33
C THR A 110 3.46 11.12 54.34
N PRO A 111 2.41 10.32 54.67
CA PRO A 111 1.89 9.25 53.82
C PRO A 111 1.32 9.73 52.45
N PHE A 112 1.12 11.01 52.29
CA PHE A 112 0.60 11.63 51.04
C PHE A 112 1.61 12.59 50.41
N ILE A 113 2.90 12.34 50.64
CA ILE A 113 3.99 13.20 50.10
C ILE A 113 3.98 13.21 48.56
N ASP A 114 3.59 12.13 47.94
CA ASP A 114 3.45 12.01 46.47
C ASP A 114 2.41 13.01 45.91
N GLU A 115 1.25 13.14 46.55
CA GLU A 115 0.23 14.12 46.18
C GLU A 115 0.71 15.55 46.41
N VAL A 116 1.37 15.80 47.55
CA VAL A 116 1.94 17.12 47.88
C VAL A 116 2.98 17.55 46.82
N GLN A 117 3.91 16.67 46.52
CA GLN A 117 4.95 16.94 45.50
C GLN A 117 4.36 17.12 44.12
N PHE A 118 3.38 16.32 43.73
CA PHE A 118 2.70 16.47 42.43
C PHE A 118 2.02 17.85 42.31
N ARG A 119 1.22 18.26 43.33
CA ARG A 119 0.57 19.60 43.35
C ARG A 119 1.60 20.72 43.31
N ARG A 120 2.66 20.59 44.11
CA ARG A 120 3.79 21.53 44.12
C ARG A 120 4.44 21.62 42.72
N GLY A 121 4.68 20.50 42.06
CA GLY A 121 5.20 20.42 40.70
C GLY A 121 4.31 21.15 39.69
N GLU A 122 2.99 20.93 39.73
CA GLU A 122 2.03 21.60 38.85
C GLU A 122 2.05 23.13 39.03
N MET A 123 2.09 23.61 40.29
CA MET A 123 2.18 25.05 40.56
C MET A 123 3.49 25.69 40.08
N LEU A 124 4.59 24.99 40.27
CA LEU A 124 5.93 25.41 39.82
C LEU A 124 6.00 25.42 38.29
N PHE A 125 5.46 24.41 37.64
CA PHE A 125 5.41 24.30 36.18
C PHE A 125 4.62 25.44 35.56
N LEU A 126 3.44 25.76 36.08
CA LEU A 126 2.61 26.88 35.63
C LEU A 126 3.33 28.23 35.77
N ARG A 127 4.20 28.38 36.78
CA ARG A 127 5.06 29.56 37.00
C ARG A 127 6.34 29.55 36.17
N LYS A 128 6.52 28.55 35.30
CA LYS A 128 7.74 28.37 34.49
C LYS A 128 9.00 28.15 35.32
N ARG A 129 8.85 27.75 36.59
CA ARG A 129 9.96 27.34 37.46
C ARG A 129 10.31 25.88 37.20
N TYR A 130 10.74 25.57 35.97
CA TYR A 130 10.89 24.19 35.47
C TYR A 130 11.93 23.38 36.25
N ASN A 131 13.02 23.98 36.74
CA ASN A 131 14.00 23.28 37.57
C ASN A 131 13.37 22.79 38.89
N ASP A 132 12.58 23.64 39.56
CA ASP A 132 11.95 23.28 40.82
C ASP A 132 10.79 22.29 40.59
N ALA A 133 10.06 22.43 39.47
CA ALA A 133 9.03 21.48 39.06
C ALA A 133 9.62 20.10 38.78
N GLU A 134 10.77 20.05 38.11
CA GLU A 134 11.53 18.81 37.83
C GLU A 134 11.83 18.05 39.14
N LEU A 135 12.37 18.73 40.14
CA LEU A 135 12.68 18.14 41.45
C LEU A 135 11.40 17.60 42.15
N ALA A 136 10.31 18.33 42.05
CA ALA A 136 9.04 17.90 42.64
C ALA A 136 8.49 16.64 41.97
N TYR A 137 8.54 16.54 40.64
CA TYR A 137 8.09 15.34 39.91
C TYR A 137 9.03 14.15 40.13
N VAL A 138 10.34 14.36 40.22
CA VAL A 138 11.31 13.31 40.60
C VAL A 138 10.94 12.73 41.96
N ALA A 139 10.59 13.57 42.95
CA ALA A 139 10.19 13.10 44.28
C ALA A 139 8.91 12.22 44.26
N VAL A 140 7.97 12.47 43.32
CA VAL A 140 6.82 11.59 43.11
C VAL A 140 7.25 10.26 42.50
N ILE A 141 8.18 10.28 41.58
CA ILE A 141 8.70 9.06 40.92
C ILE A 141 9.48 8.22 41.92
N ASP A 142 10.30 8.85 42.78
CA ASP A 142 11.07 8.18 43.83
C ASP A 142 10.16 7.55 44.92
N PHE A 143 8.96 8.10 45.12
CA PHE A 143 7.94 7.48 46.02
C PHE A 143 7.53 6.11 45.51
N GLY A 144 7.47 5.94 44.18
CA GLY A 144 7.21 4.66 43.55
C GLY A 144 5.96 4.63 42.68
N ASP A 145 5.80 3.54 41.96
CA ASP A 145 4.72 3.32 40.99
C ASP A 145 3.34 3.01 41.63
N GLU A 146 3.27 2.88 42.93
CA GLU A 146 2.02 2.81 43.71
C GLU A 146 1.31 4.17 43.77
N SER A 147 2.03 5.29 43.55
CA SER A 147 1.42 6.61 43.48
C SER A 147 0.47 6.72 42.27
N LYS A 148 -0.77 7.18 42.55
CA LYS A 148 -1.72 7.51 41.47
C LYS A 148 -1.25 8.64 40.55
N PHE A 149 -0.22 9.39 40.96
CA PHE A 149 0.38 10.50 40.19
C PHE A 149 1.62 10.09 39.42
N TYR A 150 2.06 8.85 39.51
CA TYR A 150 3.32 8.37 38.93
C TYR A 150 3.42 8.63 37.42
N GLU A 151 2.44 8.17 36.65
CA GLU A 151 2.44 8.32 35.19
C GLU A 151 2.34 9.78 34.74
N GLN A 152 1.51 10.57 35.43
CA GLN A 152 1.42 12.00 35.16
C GLN A 152 2.73 12.72 35.50
N SER A 153 3.42 12.27 36.55
CA SER A 153 4.73 12.83 36.92
C SER A 153 5.82 12.47 35.91
N LEU A 154 5.81 11.26 35.34
CA LEU A 154 6.70 10.89 34.23
C LEU A 154 6.53 11.86 33.04
N TYR A 155 5.30 12.06 32.62
CA TYR A 155 5.00 13.00 31.52
C TYR A 155 5.46 14.44 31.84
N LYS A 156 5.13 14.93 33.03
CA LYS A 156 5.48 16.29 33.47
C LYS A 156 6.97 16.49 33.71
N LEU A 157 7.66 15.45 34.17
CA LEU A 157 9.11 15.43 34.29
C LEU A 157 9.77 15.56 32.91
N GLY A 158 9.37 14.71 31.95
CA GLY A 158 9.86 14.81 30.58
C GLY A 158 9.60 16.18 29.98
N TRP A 159 8.41 16.74 30.21
CA TRP A 159 8.06 18.06 29.73
C TRP A 159 8.86 19.19 30.42
N SER A 160 9.11 19.09 31.73
CA SER A 160 9.95 20.06 32.48
C SER A 160 11.37 20.09 31.93
N ARG A 161 11.98 18.92 31.72
CA ARG A 161 13.32 18.77 31.12
C ARG A 161 13.35 19.27 29.68
N PHE A 162 12.31 19.00 28.89
CA PHE A 162 12.17 19.56 27.55
C PHE A 162 12.13 21.11 27.56
N LYS A 163 11.39 21.73 28.50
CA LYS A 163 11.33 23.19 28.68
C LYS A 163 12.66 23.81 29.12
N LEU A 164 13.50 23.02 29.77
CA LEU A 164 14.88 23.39 30.13
C LEU A 164 15.89 23.19 28.98
N ALA A 165 15.42 22.71 27.82
CA ALA A 165 16.24 22.28 26.69
C ALA A 165 17.20 21.10 27.02
N TRP A 166 16.87 20.32 28.03
CA TRP A 166 17.55 19.07 28.38
C TRP A 166 16.93 17.92 27.58
N HIS A 167 17.15 17.97 26.27
CA HIS A 167 16.43 17.08 25.35
C HIS A 167 16.75 15.61 25.60
N GLU A 168 18.00 15.25 25.87
CA GLU A 168 18.42 13.89 26.15
C GLU A 168 17.80 13.38 27.46
N ASP A 169 17.90 14.18 28.53
CA ASP A 169 17.34 13.82 29.84
C ASP A 169 15.79 13.74 29.84
N SER A 170 15.15 14.40 28.87
CA SER A 170 13.69 14.33 28.71
C SER A 170 13.20 13.00 28.15
N LEU A 171 14.05 12.23 27.48
CA LEU A 171 13.67 11.01 26.79
C LEU A 171 13.26 9.90 27.75
N GLU A 172 14.10 9.64 28.79
CA GLU A 172 13.85 8.52 29.70
C GLU A 172 12.45 8.51 30.33
N PRO A 173 11.98 9.62 30.98
CA PRO A 173 10.64 9.61 31.56
C PRO A 173 9.53 9.45 30.52
N PHE A 174 9.72 9.93 29.29
CA PHE A 174 8.76 9.70 28.21
C PHE A 174 8.71 8.23 27.77
N PHE A 175 9.86 7.59 27.63
CA PHE A 175 9.93 6.17 27.32
C PHE A 175 9.36 5.31 28.45
N ASP A 176 9.66 5.63 29.72
CA ASP A 176 9.11 4.90 30.87
C ASP A 176 7.59 4.98 30.90
N LEU A 177 7.00 6.12 30.54
CA LEU A 177 5.56 6.28 30.40
C LEU A 177 5.01 5.40 29.27
N LEU A 178 5.65 5.40 28.09
CA LEU A 178 5.23 4.59 26.94
C LEU A 178 5.34 3.09 27.24
N ASP A 179 6.42 2.66 27.91
CA ASP A 179 6.62 1.26 28.32
C ASP A 179 5.49 0.79 29.27
N ARG A 180 5.05 1.67 30.16
CA ARG A 180 3.90 1.36 31.05
C ARG A 180 2.57 1.29 30.30
N LYS A 181 2.35 2.16 29.31
CA LYS A 181 1.09 2.22 28.56
C LYS A 181 0.99 1.14 27.48
N ILE A 182 2.09 0.89 26.78
CA ILE A 182 2.13 -0.03 25.64
C ILE A 182 2.69 -1.39 26.06
N GLY A 183 3.73 -1.37 26.90
CA GLY A 183 4.40 -2.55 27.43
C GLY A 183 5.45 -3.14 26.48
N ASP A 184 6.12 -4.18 26.97
CA ASP A 184 7.12 -4.95 26.21
C ASP A 184 6.45 -6.24 25.65
N PHE A 185 5.44 -6.05 24.82
CA PHE A 185 4.64 -7.12 24.22
C PHE A 185 5.01 -7.29 22.74
N ASP A 186 4.40 -8.28 22.09
CA ASP A 186 4.47 -8.33 20.63
C ASP A 186 3.67 -7.17 19.99
N LEU A 187 3.92 -6.93 18.70
CA LEU A 187 3.33 -5.79 17.98
C LEU A 187 1.79 -5.80 18.04
N LYS A 188 1.14 -6.96 17.87
CA LYS A 188 -0.33 -7.07 17.86
C LYS A 188 -0.92 -6.71 19.22
N GLU A 189 -0.28 -7.17 20.30
CA GLU A 189 -0.70 -6.87 21.66
C GLU A 189 -0.47 -5.39 22.03
N GLY A 190 0.68 -4.82 21.62
CA GLY A 190 0.99 -3.41 21.78
C GLY A 190 -0.02 -2.50 21.06
N GLU A 191 -0.36 -2.82 19.81
CA GLU A 191 -1.38 -2.10 19.05
C GLU A 191 -2.78 -2.23 19.67
N ALA A 192 -3.14 -3.43 20.15
CA ALA A 192 -4.41 -3.65 20.83
C ALA A 192 -4.52 -2.83 22.12
N ARG A 193 -3.43 -2.70 22.90
CA ARG A 193 -3.38 -1.86 24.08
C ARG A 193 -3.56 -0.38 23.74
N LEU A 194 -2.83 0.13 22.75
CA LEU A 194 -2.99 1.51 22.27
C LEU A 194 -4.44 1.81 21.89
N ALA A 195 -5.07 0.90 21.14
CA ALA A 195 -6.47 1.04 20.74
C ALA A 195 -7.46 0.97 21.93
N GLY A 196 -7.10 0.30 23.01
CA GLY A 196 -7.91 0.12 24.22
C GLY A 196 -7.78 1.26 25.23
N LEU A 197 -6.87 2.20 25.05
CA LEU A 197 -6.69 3.33 25.96
C LEU A 197 -7.92 4.26 25.98
N SER A 198 -8.21 4.83 27.16
CA SER A 198 -9.18 5.91 27.27
C SER A 198 -8.74 7.13 26.44
N ARG A 199 -9.67 8.00 26.06
CA ARG A 199 -9.36 9.21 25.28
C ARG A 199 -8.27 10.07 25.94
N ALA A 200 -8.32 10.26 27.24
CA ALA A 200 -7.31 11.04 27.95
C ALA A 200 -5.93 10.38 27.92
N GLU A 201 -5.86 9.05 28.01
CA GLU A 201 -4.61 8.31 27.88
C GLU A 201 -4.06 8.32 26.45
N GLN A 202 -4.93 8.26 25.44
CA GLN A 202 -4.53 8.40 24.04
C GLN A 202 -3.91 9.77 23.79
N GLU A 203 -4.55 10.85 24.24
CA GLU A 203 -4.02 12.22 24.14
C GLU A 203 -2.66 12.35 24.85
N LEU A 204 -2.50 11.71 26.01
CA LEU A 204 -1.22 11.70 26.74
C LEU A 204 -0.11 10.97 25.97
N VAL A 205 -0.43 9.81 25.41
CA VAL A 205 0.53 9.02 24.61
C VAL A 205 0.91 9.74 23.31
N GLU A 206 -0.06 10.31 22.60
CA GLU A 206 0.17 11.10 21.39
C GLU A 206 1.06 12.32 21.68
N ASP A 207 0.78 13.05 22.74
CA ASP A 207 1.63 14.17 23.16
C ASP A 207 3.04 13.72 23.54
N THR A 208 3.18 12.57 24.19
CA THR A 208 4.48 12.00 24.54
C THR A 208 5.29 11.70 23.28
N PHE A 209 4.70 11.03 22.29
CA PHE A 209 5.37 10.79 21.00
C PHE A 209 5.74 12.10 20.29
N ARG A 210 4.88 13.11 20.36
CA ARG A 210 5.17 14.43 19.78
C ARG A 210 6.38 15.09 20.43
N PHE A 211 6.48 15.05 21.77
CA PHE A 211 7.65 15.62 22.47
C PHE A 211 8.93 14.83 22.20
N LEU A 212 8.84 13.50 22.11
CA LEU A 212 9.97 12.67 21.68
C LEU A 212 10.46 13.08 20.29
N SER A 213 9.55 13.23 19.32
CA SER A 213 9.92 13.63 17.96
C SER A 213 10.59 15.01 17.92
N ILE A 214 10.06 15.97 18.69
CA ILE A 214 10.69 17.28 18.79
C ILE A 214 12.08 17.18 19.45
N SER A 215 12.22 16.42 20.54
CA SER A 215 13.51 16.23 21.21
C SER A 215 14.54 15.60 20.27
N PHE A 216 14.18 14.52 19.57
CA PHE A 216 15.07 13.89 18.59
C PHE A 216 15.42 14.82 17.42
N SER A 217 14.51 15.71 17.00
CA SER A 217 14.82 16.71 15.97
C SER A 217 15.96 17.67 16.36
N TYR A 218 16.14 17.92 17.66
CA TYR A 218 17.28 18.68 18.21
C TYR A 218 18.53 17.83 18.46
N MET A 219 18.39 16.51 18.47
CA MET A 219 19.46 15.57 18.78
C MET A 219 20.08 14.89 17.54
N GLY A 220 19.81 15.42 16.35
CA GLY A 220 20.32 14.89 15.08
C GLY A 220 19.35 13.97 14.35
N GLY A 221 18.08 14.03 14.67
CA GLY A 221 17.03 13.31 13.93
C GLY A 221 17.11 11.80 14.11
N ALA A 222 17.04 11.06 13.01
CA ALA A 222 17.06 9.59 13.02
C ALA A 222 18.31 9.00 13.67
N GLU A 223 19.49 9.60 13.44
CA GLU A 223 20.73 9.17 14.10
C GLU A 223 20.66 9.33 15.64
N GLY A 224 19.92 10.33 16.13
CA GLY A 224 19.65 10.51 17.55
C GLY A 224 18.78 9.39 18.11
N ILE A 225 17.76 8.95 17.36
CA ILE A 225 16.93 7.80 17.72
C ILE A 225 17.80 6.53 17.78
N ASP A 226 18.57 6.25 16.73
CA ASP A 226 19.45 5.07 16.65
C ASP A 226 20.40 4.98 17.84
N ARG A 227 21.06 6.10 18.18
CA ARG A 227 22.00 6.16 19.32
C ARG A 227 21.30 5.89 20.65
N PHE A 228 20.15 6.48 20.86
CA PHE A 228 19.40 6.30 22.10
C PHE A 228 18.90 4.86 22.25
N LEU A 229 18.27 4.31 21.20
CA LEU A 229 17.77 2.95 21.19
C LEU A 229 18.88 1.90 21.31
N ALA A 230 20.08 2.17 20.81
CA ALA A 230 21.24 1.28 20.97
C ALA A 230 21.62 1.08 22.44
N THR A 231 21.33 2.05 23.32
CA THR A 231 21.65 1.96 24.77
C THR A 231 20.47 1.43 25.58
N ARG A 232 19.24 1.80 25.23
CA ARG A 232 18.03 1.45 25.99
C ARG A 232 17.43 0.11 25.55
N GLY A 233 17.59 -0.27 24.29
CA GLY A 233 16.86 -1.35 23.64
C GLY A 233 15.81 -0.82 22.67
N ASN A 234 15.31 -1.70 21.81
CA ASN A 234 14.36 -1.36 20.75
C ASN A 234 12.93 -1.76 21.15
N PRO A 235 12.09 -0.84 21.65
CA PRO A 235 10.74 -1.18 22.06
C PRO A 235 9.85 -1.47 20.83
N VAL A 236 8.78 -2.24 21.05
CA VAL A 236 7.83 -2.64 19.99
C VAL A 236 7.20 -1.45 19.25
N TYR A 237 7.11 -0.31 19.91
CA TYR A 237 6.57 0.93 19.35
C TYR A 237 7.62 1.84 18.68
N SER A 238 8.86 1.39 18.53
CA SER A 238 9.94 2.22 17.95
C SER A 238 9.57 2.77 16.58
N TYR A 239 8.88 2.00 15.73
CA TYR A 239 8.42 2.45 14.41
C TYR A 239 7.55 3.73 14.49
N ILE A 240 6.77 3.92 15.58
CA ILE A 240 5.95 5.12 15.79
C ILE A 240 6.84 6.34 16.01
N ILE A 241 7.98 6.18 16.68
CA ILE A 241 8.93 7.27 16.96
C ILE A 241 9.52 7.79 15.65
N TYR A 242 10.04 6.88 14.80
CA TYR A 242 10.56 7.28 13.48
C TYR A 242 9.47 7.90 12.61
N ARG A 243 8.27 7.31 12.58
CA ARG A 243 7.15 7.83 11.82
C ARG A 243 6.78 9.24 12.27
N ASN A 244 6.57 9.47 13.55
CA ASN A 244 6.20 10.78 14.07
C ASN A 244 7.29 11.85 13.86
N LEU A 245 8.57 11.46 13.89
CA LEU A 245 9.65 12.38 13.54
C LEU A 245 9.64 12.73 12.04
N GLY A 246 9.42 11.74 11.18
CA GLY A 246 9.25 11.96 9.75
C GLY A 246 8.05 12.87 9.45
N ASP A 247 6.90 12.60 10.07
CA ASP A 247 5.69 13.44 9.97
C ASP A 247 5.95 14.88 10.43
N LEU A 248 6.73 15.06 11.50
CA LEU A 248 7.16 16.37 11.95
C LEU A 248 7.98 17.10 10.88
N TYR A 249 8.88 16.40 10.21
CA TYR A 249 9.67 16.99 9.11
C TYR A 249 8.79 17.28 7.89
N LEU A 250 7.86 16.41 7.53
CA LEU A 250 6.88 16.67 6.46
C LEU A 250 6.07 17.93 6.75
N SER A 251 5.58 18.09 7.98
CA SER A 251 4.82 19.29 8.39
C SER A 251 5.59 20.60 8.25
N LYS A 252 6.92 20.51 8.15
CA LYS A 252 7.85 21.63 7.94
C LYS A 252 8.41 21.68 6.51
N GLU A 253 7.83 20.92 5.58
CA GLU A 253 8.27 20.81 4.18
C GLU A 253 9.74 20.34 4.03
N ARG A 254 10.25 19.60 5.02
CA ARG A 254 11.58 18.99 5.03
C ARG A 254 11.50 17.56 4.49
N PHE A 255 11.15 17.44 3.22
CA PHE A 255 10.80 16.17 2.59
C PHE A 255 11.94 15.14 2.59
N VAL A 256 13.17 15.58 2.36
CA VAL A 256 14.35 14.68 2.36
C VAL A 256 14.62 14.17 3.78
N ASP A 257 14.59 15.03 4.77
CA ASP A 257 14.79 14.61 6.16
C ASP A 257 13.69 13.66 6.65
N ALA A 258 12.45 13.88 6.18
CA ALA A 258 11.33 12.97 6.47
C ALA A 258 11.58 11.59 5.86
N ALA A 259 11.90 11.54 4.57
CA ALA A 259 12.20 10.29 3.86
C ALA A 259 13.38 9.55 4.49
N GLU A 260 14.48 10.24 4.81
CA GLU A 260 15.64 9.65 5.49
C GLU A 260 15.28 9.09 6.87
N THR A 261 14.37 9.75 7.59
CA THR A 261 13.89 9.30 8.91
C THR A 261 13.07 8.01 8.80
N TYR A 262 12.12 7.94 7.87
CA TYR A 262 11.36 6.71 7.64
C TYR A 262 12.28 5.58 7.17
N GLU A 263 13.20 5.87 6.26
CA GLU A 263 14.14 4.89 5.71
C GLU A 263 15.12 4.37 6.77
N ALA A 264 15.47 5.17 7.78
CA ALA A 264 16.31 4.73 8.89
C ALA A 264 15.67 3.54 9.62
N PHE A 265 14.36 3.60 9.92
CA PHE A 265 13.65 2.46 10.50
C PHE A 265 13.65 1.24 9.55
N VAL A 266 13.36 1.47 8.27
CA VAL A 266 13.32 0.39 7.26
C VAL A 266 14.66 -0.34 7.15
N LYS A 267 15.78 0.40 7.28
CA LYS A 267 17.13 -0.19 7.30
C LYS A 267 17.44 -0.90 8.61
N HIS A 268 16.93 -0.38 9.73
CA HIS A 268 17.15 -0.94 11.06
C HIS A 268 16.44 -2.29 11.23
N ASP A 269 15.18 -2.39 10.81
CA ASP A 269 14.39 -3.62 10.88
C ASP A 269 13.54 -3.83 9.60
N PRO A 270 14.16 -4.27 8.51
CA PRO A 270 13.46 -4.43 7.23
C PRO A 270 12.39 -5.51 7.22
N LEU A 271 12.43 -6.43 8.20
CA LEU A 271 11.46 -7.54 8.31
C LEU A 271 10.30 -7.23 9.26
N HIS A 272 10.31 -6.06 9.91
CA HIS A 272 9.21 -5.61 10.73
C HIS A 272 7.93 -5.41 9.90
N PRO A 273 6.75 -5.86 10.37
CA PRO A 273 5.49 -5.74 9.61
C PRO A 273 5.15 -4.31 9.14
N LYS A 274 5.63 -3.29 9.84
CA LYS A 274 5.42 -1.87 9.49
C LYS A 274 6.50 -1.28 8.59
N ALA A 275 7.63 -1.95 8.39
CA ALA A 275 8.72 -1.40 7.59
C ALA A 275 8.32 -1.15 6.11
N PRO A 276 7.55 -2.02 5.43
CA PRO A 276 7.08 -1.71 4.09
C PRO A 276 6.20 -0.46 4.01
N LEU A 277 5.38 -0.21 5.04
CA LEU A 277 4.52 0.97 5.08
C LEU A 277 5.34 2.25 5.28
N LEU A 278 6.41 2.21 6.10
CA LEU A 278 7.33 3.33 6.20
C LEU A 278 8.12 3.54 4.89
N GLN A 279 8.42 2.47 4.14
CA GLN A 279 9.02 2.62 2.80
C GLN A 279 8.06 3.29 1.81
N VAL A 280 6.74 3.10 1.95
CA VAL A 280 5.75 3.88 1.19
C VAL A 280 5.81 5.35 1.57
N GLU A 281 5.88 5.67 2.86
CA GLU A 281 6.03 7.07 3.34
C GLU A 281 7.32 7.73 2.80
N VAL A 282 8.41 6.96 2.60
CA VAL A 282 9.63 7.46 1.92
C VAL A 282 9.32 7.92 0.50
N ILE A 283 8.60 7.09 -0.27
CA ILE A 283 8.23 7.38 -1.66
C ILE A 283 7.32 8.61 -1.70
N GLU A 284 6.28 8.65 -0.85
CA GLU A 284 5.34 9.75 -0.77
C GLU A 284 6.00 11.08 -0.36
N ALA A 285 6.97 11.04 0.56
CA ALA A 285 7.75 12.21 0.93
C ALA A 285 8.54 12.78 -0.26
N TYR A 286 9.14 11.92 -1.07
CA TYR A 286 9.83 12.35 -2.29
C TYR A 286 8.86 12.86 -3.36
N GLU A 287 7.66 12.27 -3.49
CA GLU A 287 6.62 12.76 -4.41
C GLU A 287 6.16 14.17 -4.01
N GLN A 288 5.84 14.39 -2.75
CA GLN A 288 5.44 15.69 -2.21
C GLN A 288 6.54 16.75 -2.38
N GLY A 289 7.80 16.33 -2.24
CA GLY A 289 8.96 17.19 -2.44
C GLY A 289 9.31 17.49 -3.90
N GLY A 290 8.69 16.79 -4.86
CA GLY A 290 8.96 16.95 -6.29
C GLY A 290 10.31 16.36 -6.73
N PHE A 291 10.72 15.22 -6.16
CA PHE A 291 11.98 14.52 -6.48
C PHE A 291 11.75 13.24 -7.31
N PRO A 292 11.42 13.34 -8.61
CA PRO A 292 10.98 12.18 -9.41
C PRO A 292 12.04 11.06 -9.50
N THR A 293 13.33 11.40 -9.51
CA THR A 293 14.39 10.38 -9.51
C THR A 293 14.39 9.58 -8.20
N LEU A 294 14.25 10.24 -7.05
CA LEU A 294 14.22 9.57 -5.74
C LEU A 294 12.93 8.75 -5.56
N VAL A 295 11.81 9.20 -6.14
CA VAL A 295 10.58 8.42 -6.20
C VAL A 295 10.81 7.09 -6.92
N LEU A 296 11.44 7.16 -8.10
CA LEU A 296 11.73 5.97 -8.90
C LEU A 296 12.67 5.01 -8.17
N ASP A 297 13.72 5.54 -7.54
CA ASP A 297 14.67 4.75 -6.75
C ASP A 297 13.98 4.14 -5.50
N GLY A 298 13.08 4.88 -4.87
CA GLY A 298 12.26 4.39 -3.76
C GLY A 298 11.35 3.23 -4.14
N LYS A 299 10.66 3.33 -5.30
CA LYS A 299 9.83 2.25 -5.85
C LYS A 299 10.65 1.00 -6.17
N LYS A 300 11.82 1.15 -6.76
CA LYS A 300 12.75 0.02 -7.00
C LYS A 300 13.18 -0.63 -5.69
N ALA A 301 13.61 0.16 -4.72
CA ALA A 301 14.01 -0.34 -3.41
C ALA A 301 12.87 -1.08 -2.70
N PHE A 302 11.61 -0.61 -2.85
CA PHE A 302 10.44 -1.31 -2.32
C PHE A 302 10.29 -2.70 -2.93
N VAL A 303 10.34 -2.79 -4.28
CA VAL A 303 10.19 -4.06 -4.99
C VAL A 303 11.33 -5.03 -4.68
N GLU A 304 12.56 -4.53 -4.52
CA GLU A 304 13.74 -5.34 -4.18
C GLU A 304 13.66 -5.91 -2.76
N ARG A 305 13.19 -5.11 -1.79
CA ARG A 305 13.11 -5.54 -0.38
C ARG A 305 11.91 -6.41 -0.09
N TYR A 306 10.77 -6.11 -0.73
CA TYR A 306 9.47 -6.69 -0.41
C TYR A 306 8.85 -7.49 -1.56
N GLY A 307 9.67 -7.95 -2.53
CA GLY A 307 9.23 -8.89 -3.55
C GLY A 307 8.69 -10.19 -2.94
N MET A 308 7.72 -10.83 -3.60
CA MET A 308 7.02 -12.01 -3.07
C MET A 308 7.93 -13.20 -2.78
N ASP A 309 9.12 -13.23 -3.37
CA ASP A 309 10.19 -14.22 -3.16
C ASP A 309 11.13 -13.86 -1.98
N GLY A 310 10.89 -12.71 -1.31
CA GLY A 310 11.71 -12.19 -0.23
C GLY A 310 11.44 -12.79 1.15
N GLU A 311 12.42 -12.66 2.05
CA GLU A 311 12.33 -13.14 3.44
C GLU A 311 11.17 -12.47 4.24
N PHE A 312 10.77 -11.26 3.86
CA PHE A 312 9.67 -10.55 4.51
C PHE A 312 8.40 -11.40 4.55
N TRP A 313 8.02 -12.01 3.42
CA TRP A 313 6.77 -12.78 3.30
C TRP A 313 6.83 -14.14 4.01
N VAL A 314 8.01 -14.65 4.31
CA VAL A 314 8.19 -15.85 5.14
C VAL A 314 7.75 -15.59 6.58
N ARG A 315 8.01 -14.38 7.08
CA ARG A 315 7.65 -13.96 8.45
C ARG A 315 6.28 -13.29 8.53
N ASN A 316 5.85 -12.65 7.47
CA ASN A 316 4.66 -11.82 7.39
C ASN A 316 3.73 -12.33 6.27
N PRO A 317 2.82 -13.28 6.55
CA PRO A 317 1.95 -13.86 5.54
C PRO A 317 1.11 -12.82 4.78
N VAL A 318 0.87 -13.07 3.48
CA VAL A 318 0.20 -12.13 2.57
C VAL A 318 -1.22 -11.79 3.04
N ASP A 319 -1.95 -12.76 3.56
CA ASP A 319 -3.33 -12.59 4.06
C ASP A 319 -3.43 -11.60 5.22
N GLU A 320 -2.38 -11.47 6.02
CA GLU A 320 -2.28 -10.48 7.09
C GLU A 320 -1.69 -9.13 6.62
N ASN A 321 -1.08 -9.08 5.43
CA ASN A 321 -0.33 -7.92 4.91
C ASN A 321 -0.79 -7.49 3.50
N GLN A 322 -2.09 -7.56 3.22
CA GLN A 322 -2.67 -7.25 1.91
C GLN A 322 -2.34 -5.83 1.41
N ALA A 323 -2.23 -4.86 2.30
CA ALA A 323 -1.85 -3.49 1.94
C ALA A 323 -0.43 -3.44 1.35
N VAL A 324 0.52 -4.20 1.91
CA VAL A 324 1.89 -4.29 1.40
C VAL A 324 1.91 -4.95 0.01
N ALA A 325 1.13 -6.01 -0.19
CA ALA A 325 0.98 -6.66 -1.50
C ALA A 325 0.38 -5.70 -2.55
N ALA A 326 -0.60 -4.88 -2.15
CA ALA A 326 -1.18 -3.87 -3.02
C ALA A 326 -0.16 -2.79 -3.43
N HIS A 327 0.67 -2.30 -2.50
CA HIS A 327 1.75 -1.37 -2.81
C HIS A 327 2.84 -2.00 -3.70
N LEU A 328 3.17 -3.28 -3.49
CA LEU A 328 4.10 -4.00 -4.36
C LEU A 328 3.58 -4.08 -5.79
N LYS A 329 2.31 -4.43 -5.95
CA LYS A 329 1.63 -4.48 -7.25
C LYS A 329 1.65 -3.12 -7.94
N ALA A 330 1.28 -2.05 -7.23
CA ALA A 330 1.28 -0.69 -7.77
C ALA A 330 2.69 -0.24 -8.21
N ASN A 331 3.69 -0.44 -7.35
CA ASN A 331 5.07 -0.05 -7.68
C ASN A 331 5.63 -0.82 -8.89
N LEU A 332 5.28 -2.11 -9.06
CA LEU A 332 5.66 -2.90 -10.24
C LEU A 332 5.02 -2.35 -11.52
N SER A 333 3.72 -2.02 -11.48
CA SER A 333 3.02 -1.41 -12.61
C SER A 333 3.63 -0.06 -12.98
N ASP A 334 3.82 0.82 -12.00
CA ASP A 334 4.39 2.15 -12.22
C ASP A 334 5.80 2.09 -12.85
N LEU A 335 6.65 1.17 -12.34
CA LEU A 335 8.00 0.98 -12.87
C LEU A 335 7.96 0.46 -14.32
N ALA A 336 7.10 -0.53 -14.61
CA ALA A 336 6.96 -1.08 -15.94
C ALA A 336 6.48 -0.01 -16.94
N GLU A 337 5.43 0.72 -16.60
CA GLU A 337 4.86 1.79 -17.42
C GLU A 337 5.86 2.94 -17.66
N TYR A 338 6.57 3.34 -16.61
CA TYR A 338 7.59 4.39 -16.71
C TYR A 338 8.69 4.01 -17.71
N TYR A 339 9.26 2.79 -17.58
CA TYR A 339 10.33 2.34 -18.48
C TYR A 339 9.82 2.05 -19.88
N HIS A 340 8.59 1.57 -20.03
CA HIS A 340 7.94 1.38 -21.33
C HIS A 340 7.79 2.71 -22.06
N ALA A 341 7.19 3.73 -21.43
CA ALA A 341 7.05 5.06 -22.02
C ALA A 341 8.41 5.71 -22.35
N LYS A 342 9.39 5.51 -21.47
CA LYS A 342 10.76 5.99 -21.69
C LYS A 342 11.43 5.31 -22.89
N ALA A 343 11.26 3.99 -23.03
CA ALA A 343 11.77 3.22 -24.15
C ALA A 343 11.16 3.67 -25.48
N GLN A 344 9.83 3.84 -25.52
CA GLN A 344 9.13 4.33 -26.71
C GLN A 344 9.58 5.73 -27.14
N THR A 345 9.91 6.60 -26.18
CA THR A 345 10.34 7.97 -26.45
C THR A 345 11.80 8.03 -26.89
N GLY A 346 12.67 7.27 -26.22
CA GLY A 346 14.13 7.33 -26.39
C GLY A 346 14.72 6.29 -27.32
N GLY A 347 14.02 5.16 -27.54
CA GLY A 347 14.49 4.03 -28.34
C GLY A 347 15.67 3.28 -27.71
N ASP A 348 15.95 3.49 -26.41
CA ASP A 348 17.08 2.84 -25.76
C ASP A 348 16.73 1.36 -25.44
N ARG A 349 17.53 0.45 -25.95
CA ARG A 349 17.38 -0.99 -25.69
C ARG A 349 17.44 -1.35 -24.22
N GLN A 350 18.13 -0.58 -23.40
CA GLN A 350 18.18 -0.83 -21.97
C GLN A 350 16.83 -0.53 -21.30
N ASP A 351 16.15 0.54 -21.69
CA ASP A 351 14.83 0.89 -21.16
C ASP A 351 13.77 -0.17 -21.55
N TYR A 352 13.85 -0.75 -22.76
CA TYR A 352 13.01 -1.89 -23.17
C TYR A 352 13.23 -3.11 -22.28
N ARG A 353 14.49 -3.45 -21.95
CA ARG A 353 14.81 -4.58 -21.05
C ARG A 353 14.33 -4.33 -19.63
N GLU A 354 14.48 -3.11 -19.14
CA GLU A 354 13.99 -2.72 -17.82
C GLU A 354 12.45 -2.89 -17.74
N ALA A 355 11.72 -2.35 -18.71
CA ALA A 355 10.27 -2.49 -18.77
C ALA A 355 9.84 -3.97 -18.82
N ALA A 356 10.43 -4.76 -19.70
CA ALA A 356 10.16 -6.19 -19.80
C ALA A 356 10.48 -6.93 -18.48
N GLY A 357 11.53 -6.52 -17.78
CA GLY A 357 11.91 -7.07 -16.47
C GLY A 357 10.84 -6.81 -15.40
N TRP A 358 10.29 -5.60 -15.36
CA TRP A 358 9.23 -5.24 -14.40
C TRP A 358 7.91 -5.92 -14.72
N TYR A 359 7.50 -5.99 -15.99
CA TYR A 359 6.30 -6.75 -16.39
C TYR A 359 6.43 -8.24 -16.03
N ARG A 360 7.58 -8.88 -16.27
CA ARG A 360 7.82 -10.28 -15.88
C ARG A 360 7.76 -10.48 -14.37
N LYS A 361 8.30 -9.56 -13.57
CA LYS A 361 8.19 -9.63 -12.12
C LYS A 361 6.74 -9.50 -11.65
N PHE A 362 5.97 -8.57 -12.24
CA PHE A 362 4.55 -8.45 -11.96
C PHE A 362 3.82 -9.78 -12.21
N LEU A 363 4.00 -10.36 -13.37
CA LEU A 363 3.34 -11.61 -13.76
C LEU A 363 3.80 -12.81 -12.92
N ALA A 364 5.05 -12.81 -12.45
CA ALA A 364 5.56 -13.86 -11.57
C ALA A 364 4.95 -13.77 -10.15
N TYR A 365 4.74 -12.57 -9.65
CA TYR A 365 4.20 -12.35 -8.32
C TYR A 365 2.68 -12.36 -8.27
N PHE A 366 2.02 -11.96 -9.35
CA PHE A 366 0.57 -11.78 -9.46
C PHE A 366 0.01 -12.46 -10.72
N PRO A 367 0.15 -13.80 -10.88
CA PRO A 367 -0.23 -14.47 -12.14
C PRO A 367 -1.74 -14.50 -12.39
N ASP A 368 -2.54 -14.51 -11.34
CA ASP A 368 -3.99 -14.72 -11.38
C ASP A 368 -4.81 -13.42 -11.15
N GLU A 369 -4.16 -12.26 -11.18
CA GLU A 369 -4.85 -10.98 -11.01
C GLU A 369 -5.64 -10.61 -12.28
N PRO A 370 -6.74 -9.84 -12.15
CA PRO A 370 -7.52 -9.38 -13.30
C PRO A 370 -6.70 -8.64 -14.36
N ASP A 371 -5.65 -7.93 -13.94
CA ASP A 371 -4.79 -7.15 -14.82
C ASP A 371 -3.69 -7.97 -15.49
N SER A 372 -3.48 -9.24 -15.07
CA SER A 372 -2.34 -10.04 -15.55
C SER A 372 -2.38 -10.31 -17.05
N ALA A 373 -3.56 -10.53 -17.61
CA ALA A 373 -3.71 -10.70 -19.05
C ALA A 373 -3.31 -9.44 -19.83
N ASN A 374 -3.72 -8.26 -19.39
CA ASN A 374 -3.34 -7.00 -20.00
C ASN A 374 -1.85 -6.70 -19.80
N THR A 375 -1.32 -6.98 -18.62
CA THR A 375 0.12 -6.84 -18.32
C THR A 375 0.97 -7.75 -19.21
N ASN A 376 0.50 -8.98 -19.48
CA ASN A 376 1.17 -9.89 -20.39
C ASN A 376 1.11 -9.41 -21.85
N PHE A 377 -0.01 -8.78 -22.26
CA PHE A 377 -0.10 -8.12 -23.56
C PHE A 377 0.94 -7.01 -23.70
N LEU A 378 1.06 -6.12 -22.68
CA LEU A 378 2.06 -5.05 -22.67
C LEU A 378 3.50 -5.59 -22.67
N LEU A 379 3.76 -6.73 -22.01
CA LEU A 379 5.04 -7.42 -22.11
C LEU A 379 5.33 -7.87 -23.55
N ALA A 380 4.34 -8.45 -24.22
CA ALA A 380 4.49 -8.86 -25.63
C ALA A 380 4.75 -7.66 -26.55
N GLU A 381 4.02 -6.54 -26.35
CA GLU A 381 4.22 -5.28 -27.10
C GLU A 381 5.65 -4.77 -26.95
N ILE A 382 6.15 -4.65 -25.71
CA ILE A 382 7.50 -4.13 -25.45
C ILE A 382 8.60 -5.04 -26.03
N LEU A 383 8.36 -6.36 -26.04
CA LEU A 383 9.25 -7.33 -26.67
C LEU A 383 9.25 -7.19 -28.20
N PHE A 384 8.08 -6.99 -28.79
CA PHE A 384 7.95 -6.76 -30.24
C PHE A 384 8.64 -5.45 -30.66
N GLU A 385 8.40 -4.35 -29.92
CA GLU A 385 9.04 -3.06 -30.16
C GLU A 385 10.58 -3.11 -30.03
N SER A 386 11.08 -3.97 -29.12
CA SER A 386 12.53 -4.19 -28.95
C SER A 386 13.16 -5.15 -29.98
N GLU A 387 12.36 -5.64 -30.94
CA GLU A 387 12.74 -6.62 -31.96
C GLU A 387 13.09 -8.02 -31.40
N ASP A 388 12.64 -8.33 -30.17
CA ASP A 388 12.70 -9.69 -29.61
C ASP A 388 11.44 -10.47 -30.01
N PHE A 389 11.29 -10.67 -31.32
CA PHE A 389 10.09 -11.27 -31.92
C PHE A 389 9.84 -12.70 -31.43
N PHE A 390 10.90 -13.46 -31.13
CA PHE A 390 10.76 -14.79 -30.57
C PHE A 390 10.01 -14.77 -29.24
N ALA A 391 10.49 -13.95 -28.28
CA ALA A 391 9.84 -13.83 -26.98
C ALA A 391 8.47 -13.15 -27.09
N ALA A 392 8.31 -12.17 -27.99
CA ALA A 392 7.03 -11.52 -28.23
C ALA A 392 5.95 -12.51 -28.68
N THR A 393 6.29 -13.45 -29.57
CA THR A 393 5.38 -14.50 -30.04
C THR A 393 4.81 -15.31 -28.89
N ASP A 394 5.68 -15.79 -27.98
CA ASP A 394 5.27 -16.61 -26.85
C ASP A 394 4.32 -15.84 -25.90
N GLU A 395 4.62 -14.57 -25.62
CA GLU A 395 3.80 -13.77 -24.72
C GLU A 395 2.48 -13.31 -25.37
N TYR A 396 2.47 -13.04 -26.68
CA TYR A 396 1.21 -12.80 -27.40
C TYR A 396 0.31 -14.03 -27.43
N GLU A 397 0.86 -15.22 -27.72
CA GLU A 397 0.07 -16.47 -27.67
C GLU A 397 -0.44 -16.77 -26.27
N ARG A 398 0.38 -16.52 -25.23
CA ARG A 398 -0.05 -16.67 -23.84
C ARG A 398 -1.21 -15.74 -23.54
N THR A 399 -1.15 -14.48 -23.97
CA THR A 399 -2.22 -13.49 -23.82
C THR A 399 -3.51 -13.94 -24.52
N ALA A 400 -3.36 -14.45 -25.75
CA ALA A 400 -4.50 -14.86 -26.58
C ALA A 400 -5.21 -16.12 -26.05
N TYR A 401 -4.45 -17.09 -25.52
CA TYR A 401 -4.98 -18.44 -25.34
C TYR A 401 -4.80 -19.06 -23.94
N ALA A 402 -3.94 -18.51 -23.10
CA ALA A 402 -3.70 -19.05 -21.76
C ALA A 402 -4.48 -18.34 -20.66
N TYR A 403 -4.81 -17.07 -20.84
CA TYR A 403 -5.69 -16.33 -19.95
C TYR A 403 -7.17 -16.52 -20.31
N PRO A 404 -8.10 -16.28 -19.37
CA PRO A 404 -9.51 -16.16 -19.70
C PRO A 404 -9.73 -15.10 -20.80
N MET A 405 -10.71 -15.34 -21.69
CA MET A 405 -10.99 -14.43 -22.79
C MET A 405 -11.28 -13.00 -22.28
N HIS A 406 -10.56 -12.03 -22.82
CA HIS A 406 -10.66 -10.62 -22.47
C HIS A 406 -10.54 -9.75 -23.73
N GLU A 407 -10.66 -8.43 -23.59
CA GLU A 407 -10.71 -7.49 -24.71
C GLU A 407 -9.48 -7.54 -25.65
N LYS A 408 -8.29 -7.87 -25.12
CA LYS A 408 -7.04 -7.95 -25.88
C LYS A 408 -6.72 -9.34 -26.43
N SER A 409 -7.52 -10.37 -26.12
CA SER A 409 -7.22 -11.74 -26.52
C SER A 409 -7.12 -11.90 -28.04
N ALA A 410 -8.08 -11.37 -28.80
CA ALA A 410 -8.08 -11.48 -30.24
C ALA A 410 -6.99 -10.63 -30.91
N GLU A 411 -6.75 -9.43 -30.38
CA GLU A 411 -5.67 -8.55 -30.83
C GLU A 411 -4.29 -9.22 -30.63
N ALA A 412 -4.08 -9.83 -29.45
CA ALA A 412 -2.86 -10.58 -29.16
C ALA A 412 -2.68 -11.79 -30.09
N GLY A 413 -3.75 -12.54 -30.38
CA GLY A 413 -3.69 -13.65 -31.33
C GLY A 413 -3.25 -13.23 -32.73
N TYR A 414 -3.74 -12.08 -33.19
CA TYR A 414 -3.32 -11.52 -34.46
C TYR A 414 -1.87 -10.98 -34.42
N ALA A 415 -1.52 -10.27 -33.35
CA ALA A 415 -0.16 -9.75 -33.15
C ALA A 415 0.91 -10.85 -33.08
N ALA A 416 0.55 -12.03 -32.51
CA ALA A 416 1.42 -13.21 -32.54
C ALA A 416 1.80 -13.62 -33.95
N LEU A 417 0.86 -13.57 -34.92
CA LEU A 417 1.13 -13.92 -36.30
C LEU A 417 2.10 -12.94 -36.95
N LEU A 418 1.99 -11.64 -36.62
CA LEU A 418 2.96 -10.64 -37.10
C LEU A 418 4.35 -10.90 -36.51
N ALA A 419 4.43 -11.24 -35.21
CA ALA A 419 5.70 -11.58 -34.58
C ALA A 419 6.32 -12.86 -35.17
N TYR A 420 5.50 -13.86 -35.52
CA TYR A 420 5.95 -15.05 -36.24
C TYR A 420 6.62 -14.69 -37.57
N GLN A 421 5.96 -13.82 -38.35
CA GLN A 421 6.49 -13.39 -39.68
C GLN A 421 7.80 -12.62 -39.55
N GLU A 422 7.89 -11.69 -38.60
CA GLU A 422 9.12 -10.91 -38.37
C GLU A 422 10.29 -11.80 -37.92
N HIS A 423 10.04 -12.73 -36.97
CA HIS A 423 11.08 -13.65 -36.53
C HIS A 423 11.54 -14.60 -37.65
N GLU A 424 10.62 -15.06 -38.50
CA GLU A 424 10.92 -15.96 -39.61
C GLU A 424 11.94 -15.37 -40.58
N GLN A 425 11.94 -14.04 -40.79
CA GLN A 425 12.90 -13.37 -41.63
C GLN A 425 14.34 -13.50 -41.10
N THR A 426 14.52 -13.77 -39.81
CA THR A 426 15.84 -13.92 -39.20
C THR A 426 16.38 -15.35 -39.29
N LEU A 427 15.53 -16.32 -39.65
CA LEU A 427 15.83 -17.76 -39.64
C LEU A 427 16.23 -18.29 -41.00
N GLN A 428 16.94 -19.43 -41.01
CA GLN A 428 17.35 -20.10 -42.23
C GLN A 428 17.27 -21.63 -42.11
N GLY A 429 17.15 -22.33 -43.23
CA GLY A 429 17.19 -23.78 -43.28
C GLY A 429 16.09 -24.47 -42.46
N ALA A 430 16.44 -25.54 -41.75
CA ALA A 430 15.48 -26.36 -41.02
C ALA A 430 14.77 -25.59 -39.87
N GLU A 431 15.44 -24.62 -39.25
CA GLU A 431 14.83 -23.78 -38.22
C GLU A 431 13.70 -22.93 -38.79
N LYS A 432 13.94 -22.33 -39.94
CA LYS A 432 12.92 -21.55 -40.66
C LYS A 432 11.70 -22.42 -41.00
N THR A 433 11.94 -23.62 -41.54
CA THR A 433 10.84 -24.53 -41.90
C THR A 433 10.00 -24.94 -40.68
N ALA A 434 10.67 -25.26 -39.57
CA ALA A 434 9.96 -25.61 -38.35
C ALA A 434 9.15 -24.45 -37.76
N TRP A 435 9.72 -23.23 -37.84
CA TRP A 435 9.03 -22.01 -37.36
C TRP A 435 7.84 -21.65 -38.27
N HIS A 436 8.01 -21.80 -39.59
CA HIS A 436 6.94 -21.59 -40.56
C HIS A 436 5.74 -22.51 -40.29
N GLN A 437 5.99 -23.78 -39.95
CA GLN A 437 4.90 -24.69 -39.60
C GLN A 437 4.15 -24.20 -38.33
N GLN A 438 4.86 -23.69 -37.30
CA GLN A 438 4.22 -23.10 -36.11
C GLN A 438 3.39 -21.86 -36.47
N TYR A 439 3.87 -21.03 -37.36
CA TYR A 439 3.09 -19.89 -37.88
C TYR A 439 1.78 -20.35 -38.51
N LEU A 440 1.81 -21.37 -39.39
CA LEU A 440 0.60 -21.92 -40.03
C LEU A 440 -0.38 -22.48 -39.00
N ASP A 441 0.11 -23.24 -38.03
CA ASP A 441 -0.69 -23.80 -36.93
C ASP A 441 -1.32 -22.68 -36.06
N SER A 442 -0.58 -21.64 -35.78
CA SER A 442 -1.06 -20.46 -35.06
C SER A 442 -2.12 -19.68 -35.82
N GLY A 443 -1.95 -19.53 -37.16
CA GLY A 443 -2.95 -18.91 -38.04
C GLY A 443 -4.27 -19.68 -38.06
N LEU A 444 -4.21 -20.99 -38.14
CA LEU A 444 -5.42 -21.86 -38.04
C LEU A 444 -6.08 -21.71 -36.68
N ARG A 445 -5.29 -21.76 -35.59
CA ARG A 445 -5.80 -21.57 -34.22
C ARG A 445 -6.47 -20.23 -34.03
N PHE A 446 -5.85 -19.16 -34.57
CA PHE A 446 -6.41 -17.82 -34.52
C PHE A 446 -7.78 -17.74 -35.18
N ALA A 447 -7.90 -18.26 -36.42
CA ALA A 447 -9.16 -18.19 -37.16
C ALA A 447 -10.27 -19.05 -36.55
N ASP A 448 -9.92 -20.16 -35.92
CA ASP A 448 -10.87 -21.01 -35.19
C ASP A 448 -11.33 -20.39 -33.87
N THR A 449 -10.40 -19.78 -33.12
CA THR A 449 -10.71 -19.18 -31.81
C THR A 449 -11.42 -17.82 -31.94
N TYR A 450 -11.04 -17.03 -32.97
CA TYR A 450 -11.57 -15.68 -33.19
C TYR A 450 -12.20 -15.53 -34.58
N PRO A 451 -13.23 -16.30 -34.93
CA PRO A 451 -13.82 -16.30 -36.27
C PRO A 451 -14.44 -14.97 -36.67
N GLU A 452 -14.87 -14.16 -35.70
CA GLU A 452 -15.47 -12.83 -35.91
C GLU A 452 -14.43 -11.71 -36.06
N HIS A 453 -13.13 -12.00 -35.85
CA HIS A 453 -12.08 -10.99 -36.00
C HIS A 453 -11.98 -10.55 -37.48
N PRO A 454 -11.86 -9.24 -37.78
CA PRO A 454 -11.82 -8.74 -39.16
C PRO A 454 -10.77 -9.43 -40.04
N GLU A 455 -9.61 -9.73 -39.48
CA GLU A 455 -8.50 -10.34 -40.19
C GLU A 455 -8.61 -11.87 -40.32
N SER A 456 -9.56 -12.52 -39.66
CA SER A 456 -9.69 -13.99 -39.64
C SER A 456 -9.81 -14.58 -41.08
N GLY A 457 -10.53 -13.89 -41.95
CA GLY A 457 -10.65 -14.32 -43.36
C GLY A 457 -9.35 -14.19 -44.14
N ALA A 458 -8.63 -13.09 -43.95
CA ALA A 458 -7.33 -12.83 -44.60
C ALA A 458 -6.26 -13.83 -44.10
N VAL A 459 -6.21 -14.06 -42.77
CA VAL A 459 -5.30 -15.05 -42.16
C VAL A 459 -5.53 -16.44 -42.73
N LEU A 460 -6.78 -16.94 -42.79
CA LEU A 460 -7.07 -18.23 -43.40
C LEU A 460 -6.66 -18.30 -44.89
N THR A 461 -6.87 -17.22 -45.65
CA THR A 461 -6.50 -17.16 -47.02
C THR A 461 -4.98 -17.26 -47.18
N THR A 462 -4.21 -16.51 -46.41
CA THR A 462 -2.74 -16.60 -46.41
C THR A 462 -2.27 -18.00 -46.01
N VAL A 463 -2.84 -18.60 -44.97
CA VAL A 463 -2.49 -19.97 -44.58
C VAL A 463 -2.79 -20.96 -45.70
N ALA A 464 -3.88 -20.82 -46.42
CA ALA A 464 -4.21 -21.69 -47.57
C ALA A 464 -3.18 -21.53 -48.71
N GLU A 465 -2.73 -20.31 -49.01
CA GLU A 465 -1.68 -20.05 -50.01
C GLU A 465 -0.34 -20.66 -49.61
N GLU A 466 0.09 -20.49 -48.35
CA GLU A 466 1.36 -21.05 -47.86
C GLU A 466 1.32 -22.59 -47.85
N LEU A 467 0.21 -23.20 -47.40
CA LEU A 467 0.02 -24.65 -47.45
C LEU A 467 0.08 -25.18 -48.89
N PHE A 468 -0.46 -24.45 -49.85
CA PHE A 468 -0.35 -24.79 -51.27
C PHE A 468 1.11 -24.70 -51.74
N ALA A 469 1.82 -23.63 -51.39
CA ALA A 469 3.23 -23.44 -51.77
C ALA A 469 4.11 -24.56 -51.15
N ASP A 470 3.79 -25.04 -49.99
CA ASP A 470 4.44 -26.18 -49.32
C ASP A 470 4.02 -27.55 -49.84
N ASN A 471 3.18 -27.60 -50.88
CA ASN A 471 2.61 -28.83 -51.47
C ASN A 471 1.75 -29.64 -50.50
N GLN A 472 1.19 -29.00 -49.48
CA GLN A 472 0.24 -29.61 -48.52
C GLN A 472 -1.20 -29.50 -49.08
N PHE A 473 -1.45 -30.04 -50.25
CA PHE A 473 -2.64 -29.75 -51.06
C PHE A 473 -3.96 -30.12 -50.36
N ASP A 474 -4.00 -31.24 -49.62
CA ASP A 474 -5.22 -31.64 -48.92
C ASP A 474 -5.62 -30.62 -47.83
N LEU A 475 -4.63 -30.09 -47.08
CA LEU A 475 -4.84 -29.07 -46.09
C LEU A 475 -5.20 -27.72 -46.72
N ALA A 476 -4.50 -27.36 -47.80
CA ALA A 476 -4.78 -26.13 -48.57
C ALA A 476 -6.23 -26.09 -49.08
N ILE A 477 -6.74 -27.24 -49.56
CA ILE A 477 -8.16 -27.37 -49.98
C ILE A 477 -9.10 -27.18 -48.79
N ALA A 478 -8.81 -27.85 -47.66
CA ALA A 478 -9.68 -27.76 -46.47
C ALA A 478 -9.75 -26.33 -45.93
N VAL A 479 -8.60 -25.62 -45.82
CA VAL A 479 -8.55 -24.23 -45.37
C VAL A 479 -9.19 -23.29 -46.37
N GLY A 480 -8.93 -23.47 -47.71
CA GLY A 480 -9.61 -22.72 -48.76
C GLY A 480 -11.13 -22.86 -48.72
N GLN A 481 -11.63 -24.07 -48.47
CA GLN A 481 -13.07 -24.33 -48.26
C GLN A 481 -13.61 -23.61 -47.01
N ALA A 482 -12.84 -23.53 -45.91
CA ALA A 482 -13.22 -22.76 -44.75
C ALA A 482 -13.33 -21.25 -45.09
N VAL A 483 -12.44 -20.71 -45.91
CA VAL A 483 -12.52 -19.30 -46.39
C VAL A 483 -13.80 -19.05 -47.17
N VAL A 484 -14.11 -19.90 -48.16
CA VAL A 484 -15.27 -19.69 -49.05
C VAL A 484 -16.60 -19.97 -48.34
N GLY A 485 -16.57 -20.70 -47.22
CA GLY A 485 -17.70 -21.02 -46.37
C GLY A 485 -18.00 -20.00 -45.28
N LYS A 486 -17.14 -18.99 -45.07
CA LYS A 486 -17.34 -18.00 -44.01
C LYS A 486 -18.64 -17.21 -44.17
N GLN A 487 -19.24 -16.92 -43.00
CA GLN A 487 -20.44 -16.06 -42.90
C GLN A 487 -20.16 -14.96 -41.84
N PRO A 488 -20.26 -13.69 -42.22
CA PRO A 488 -20.53 -13.17 -43.58
C PRO A 488 -19.40 -13.53 -44.55
N PRO A 489 -19.68 -13.53 -45.87
CA PRO A 489 -18.66 -13.84 -46.88
C PRO A 489 -17.50 -12.89 -46.79
N VAL A 490 -16.29 -13.42 -47.02
CA VAL A 490 -15.08 -12.61 -47.10
C VAL A 490 -15.10 -11.73 -48.36
N GLU A 491 -14.18 -10.77 -48.45
CA GLU A 491 -14.05 -9.89 -49.65
C GLU A 491 -13.83 -10.69 -50.92
N PRO A 492 -14.33 -10.20 -52.11
CA PRO A 492 -14.21 -10.90 -53.37
C PRO A 492 -12.76 -11.25 -53.78
N THR A 493 -11.81 -10.48 -53.36
CA THR A 493 -10.37 -10.73 -53.58
C THR A 493 -9.90 -11.98 -52.85
N LEU A 494 -10.27 -12.12 -51.53
CA LEU A 494 -9.96 -13.30 -50.75
C LEU A 494 -10.69 -14.55 -51.25
N MET A 495 -11.95 -14.39 -51.69
CA MET A 495 -12.72 -15.47 -52.35
C MET A 495 -12.02 -15.96 -53.60
N ARG A 496 -11.52 -15.04 -54.44
CA ARG A 496 -10.75 -15.37 -55.63
C ARG A 496 -9.51 -16.19 -55.31
N THR A 497 -8.69 -15.71 -54.34
CA THR A 497 -7.49 -16.41 -53.91
C THR A 497 -7.83 -17.82 -53.34
N ALA A 498 -8.82 -17.92 -52.46
CA ALA A 498 -9.22 -19.21 -51.91
C ALA A 498 -9.66 -20.21 -53.00
N TRP A 499 -10.48 -19.77 -53.99
CA TRP A 499 -10.87 -20.63 -55.10
C TRP A 499 -9.67 -20.98 -56.00
N THR A 500 -8.68 -20.10 -56.18
CA THR A 500 -7.41 -20.38 -56.89
C THR A 500 -6.66 -21.52 -56.22
N VAL A 501 -6.46 -21.40 -54.89
CA VAL A 501 -5.80 -22.44 -54.10
C VAL A 501 -6.52 -23.79 -54.18
N ILE A 502 -7.85 -23.79 -54.03
CA ILE A 502 -8.64 -25.01 -54.13
C ILE A 502 -8.50 -25.63 -55.52
N ALA A 503 -8.66 -24.84 -56.57
CA ALA A 503 -8.63 -25.33 -57.96
C ALA A 503 -7.26 -25.92 -58.33
N HIS A 504 -6.18 -25.21 -58.00
CA HIS A 504 -4.82 -25.68 -58.30
C HIS A 504 -4.48 -26.91 -57.47
N SER A 505 -4.80 -26.92 -56.16
CA SER A 505 -4.57 -28.10 -55.30
C SER A 505 -5.30 -29.34 -55.80
N GLN A 506 -6.59 -29.21 -56.18
CA GLN A 506 -7.37 -30.31 -56.74
C GLN A 506 -6.74 -30.83 -58.04
N PHE A 507 -6.27 -29.90 -58.89
CA PHE A 507 -5.61 -30.26 -60.14
C PHE A 507 -4.30 -31.05 -59.91
N ASP A 508 -3.46 -30.59 -58.98
CA ASP A 508 -2.17 -31.23 -58.66
C ASP A 508 -2.32 -32.60 -57.98
N LEU A 509 -3.44 -32.79 -57.23
CA LEU A 509 -3.85 -34.10 -56.73
C LEU A 509 -4.52 -35.00 -57.76
N ALA A 510 -4.63 -34.57 -59.03
CA ALA A 510 -5.32 -35.25 -60.14
C ALA A 510 -6.85 -35.48 -59.90
N ASN A 511 -7.46 -34.67 -59.01
CA ASN A 511 -8.92 -34.62 -58.80
C ASN A 511 -9.57 -33.71 -59.81
N PHE A 512 -9.53 -34.11 -61.10
CA PHE A 512 -9.85 -33.22 -62.21
C PHE A 512 -11.32 -32.77 -62.28
N VAL A 513 -12.24 -33.55 -61.72
CA VAL A 513 -13.65 -33.18 -61.64
C VAL A 513 -13.84 -32.02 -60.68
N GLU A 514 -13.28 -32.14 -59.51
CA GLU A 514 -13.29 -31.12 -58.41
C GLU A 514 -12.54 -29.87 -58.85
N ALA A 515 -11.38 -30.03 -59.56
CA ALA A 515 -10.61 -28.94 -60.12
C ALA A 515 -11.43 -28.12 -61.12
N GLU A 516 -12.14 -28.78 -62.07
CA GLU A 516 -13.02 -28.13 -63.02
C GLU A 516 -14.11 -27.28 -62.33
N GLN A 517 -14.78 -27.85 -61.31
CA GLN A 517 -15.79 -27.13 -60.54
C GLN A 517 -15.23 -25.93 -59.79
N ALA A 518 -14.03 -26.07 -59.20
CA ALA A 518 -13.37 -24.99 -58.48
C ALA A 518 -12.92 -23.85 -59.46
N TYR A 519 -12.43 -24.19 -60.68
CA TYR A 519 -12.11 -23.17 -61.68
C TYR A 519 -13.35 -22.41 -62.19
N TYR A 520 -14.53 -23.08 -62.32
CA TYR A 520 -15.78 -22.37 -62.62
C TYR A 520 -16.17 -21.44 -61.48
N SER A 521 -16.00 -21.86 -60.22
CA SER A 521 -16.24 -20.99 -59.09
C SER A 521 -15.28 -19.79 -59.08
N LEU A 522 -13.99 -20.00 -59.33
CA LEU A 522 -12.98 -18.96 -59.47
C LEU A 522 -13.36 -17.93 -60.55
N GLN A 523 -13.90 -18.37 -61.69
CA GLN A 523 -14.32 -17.49 -62.79
C GLN A 523 -15.36 -16.45 -62.32
N ASN A 524 -16.26 -16.80 -61.40
CA ASN A 524 -17.30 -15.90 -60.86
C ASN A 524 -16.71 -14.74 -60.04
N TYR A 525 -15.50 -14.92 -59.45
CA TYR A 525 -14.81 -13.91 -58.66
C TYR A 525 -13.69 -13.21 -59.44
N THR A 526 -13.46 -13.59 -60.70
CA THR A 526 -12.48 -12.95 -61.58
C THR A 526 -13.10 -11.74 -62.26
N PRO A 527 -12.53 -10.54 -62.16
CA PRO A 527 -13.06 -9.32 -62.76
C PRO A 527 -13.31 -9.47 -64.25
N PRO A 528 -14.39 -8.87 -64.81
CA PRO A 528 -14.68 -8.92 -66.24
C PRO A 528 -13.66 -8.19 -67.11
N ASP A 529 -12.96 -7.23 -66.54
CA ASP A 529 -11.93 -6.38 -67.15
C ASP A 529 -10.51 -6.96 -67.05
N ASP A 530 -10.36 -8.20 -66.56
CA ASP A 530 -9.13 -8.98 -66.54
C ASP A 530 -9.19 -10.15 -67.55
N PRO A 531 -9.02 -9.86 -68.88
CA PRO A 531 -9.14 -10.86 -69.93
C PRO A 531 -8.02 -11.91 -69.90
N GLU A 532 -6.83 -11.59 -69.38
CA GLU A 532 -5.72 -12.52 -69.26
C GLU A 532 -6.03 -13.60 -68.23
N ALA A 533 -6.40 -13.21 -66.98
CA ALA A 533 -6.78 -14.16 -65.95
C ALA A 533 -7.99 -15.02 -66.36
N ARG A 534 -8.98 -14.43 -67.03
CA ARG A 534 -10.15 -15.18 -67.57
C ARG A 534 -9.76 -16.19 -68.62
N THR A 535 -8.79 -15.89 -69.46
CA THR A 535 -8.27 -16.81 -70.47
C THR A 535 -7.51 -17.95 -69.82
N GLU A 536 -6.63 -17.66 -68.86
CA GLU A 536 -5.91 -18.68 -68.11
C GLU A 536 -6.90 -19.65 -67.40
N ILE A 537 -7.92 -19.12 -66.73
CA ILE A 537 -8.93 -19.96 -66.04
C ILE A 537 -9.64 -20.87 -67.06
N ARG A 538 -10.02 -20.37 -68.23
CA ARG A 538 -10.62 -21.20 -69.29
C ARG A 538 -9.70 -22.31 -69.77
N GLU A 539 -8.43 -22.03 -69.96
CA GLU A 539 -7.42 -23.02 -70.31
C GLU A 539 -7.26 -24.08 -69.23
N ARG A 540 -7.30 -23.69 -67.94
CA ARG A 540 -7.27 -24.62 -66.79
C ARG A 540 -8.54 -25.50 -66.71
N ILE A 541 -9.73 -24.93 -66.98
CA ILE A 541 -10.99 -25.68 -67.11
C ILE A 541 -10.86 -26.69 -68.25
N ALA A 542 -10.39 -26.26 -69.44
CA ALA A 542 -10.18 -27.12 -70.59
C ALA A 542 -9.16 -28.25 -70.31
N SER A 543 -8.05 -27.94 -69.61
CA SER A 543 -7.08 -28.93 -69.18
C SER A 543 -7.69 -29.97 -68.21
N SER A 544 -8.53 -29.54 -67.28
CA SER A 544 -9.21 -30.44 -66.34
C SER A 544 -10.15 -31.38 -67.08
N ILE A 545 -10.98 -30.88 -68.04
CA ILE A 545 -11.88 -31.67 -68.89
C ILE A 545 -11.09 -32.65 -69.76
N TYR A 546 -9.96 -32.18 -70.35
CA TYR A 546 -9.09 -33.05 -71.14
C TYR A 546 -8.55 -34.22 -70.31
N LYS A 547 -8.07 -33.95 -69.12
CA LYS A 547 -7.56 -34.99 -68.19
C LYS A 547 -8.61 -35.97 -67.74
N GLN A 548 -9.86 -35.53 -67.51
CA GLN A 548 -11.01 -36.44 -67.27
C GLN A 548 -11.24 -37.36 -68.46
N GLY A 549 -11.22 -36.80 -69.71
CA GLY A 549 -11.34 -37.59 -70.94
C GLY A 549 -10.20 -38.62 -71.10
N GLU A 550 -8.96 -38.22 -70.79
CA GLU A 550 -7.80 -39.14 -70.78
C GLU A 550 -7.95 -40.26 -69.76
N ALA A 551 -8.41 -39.93 -68.52
CA ALA A 551 -8.65 -40.91 -67.47
C ALA A 551 -9.76 -41.92 -67.85
N ALA A 552 -10.87 -41.46 -68.42
CA ALA A 552 -11.97 -42.30 -68.91
C ALA A 552 -11.50 -43.21 -70.06
N ARG A 553 -10.69 -42.65 -70.99
CA ARG A 553 -10.10 -43.43 -72.09
C ARG A 553 -9.16 -44.56 -71.57
N ALA A 554 -8.34 -44.24 -70.59
CA ALA A 554 -7.42 -45.22 -69.99
C ALA A 554 -8.17 -46.31 -69.22
N ALA A 555 -9.30 -46.00 -68.64
CA ALA A 555 -10.22 -46.95 -68.00
C ALA A 555 -11.05 -47.80 -68.95
N GLY A 556 -10.99 -47.52 -70.26
CA GLY A 556 -11.77 -48.22 -71.32
C GLY A 556 -13.19 -47.73 -71.50
N ASP A 557 -13.58 -46.65 -70.82
CA ASP A 557 -14.92 -46.01 -70.97
C ASP A 557 -14.87 -44.98 -72.11
N LEU A 558 -15.00 -45.49 -73.36
CA LEU A 558 -14.91 -44.65 -74.53
C LEU A 558 -16.08 -43.69 -74.70
N GLU A 559 -17.27 -44.03 -74.22
CA GLU A 559 -18.44 -43.17 -74.30
C GLU A 559 -18.25 -41.93 -73.46
N THR A 560 -17.85 -42.10 -72.20
CA THR A 560 -17.55 -40.98 -71.30
C THR A 560 -16.38 -40.16 -71.81
N ALA A 561 -15.31 -40.78 -72.34
CA ALA A 561 -14.16 -40.05 -72.91
C ALA A 561 -14.57 -39.15 -74.06
N VAL A 562 -15.39 -39.62 -75.03
CA VAL A 562 -15.92 -38.85 -76.15
C VAL A 562 -16.80 -37.69 -75.64
N GLY A 563 -17.58 -37.91 -74.58
CA GLY A 563 -18.36 -36.85 -73.93
C GLY A 563 -17.50 -35.71 -73.43
N HIS A 564 -16.39 -36.03 -72.73
CA HIS A 564 -15.45 -35.03 -72.21
C HIS A 564 -14.75 -34.27 -73.34
N PHE A 565 -14.25 -34.96 -74.36
CA PHE A 565 -13.60 -34.30 -75.49
C PHE A 565 -14.53 -33.45 -76.34
N THR A 566 -15.81 -33.79 -76.41
CA THR A 566 -16.84 -32.97 -77.06
C THR A 566 -17.10 -31.68 -76.27
N ARG A 567 -17.19 -31.77 -74.94
CA ARG A 567 -17.33 -30.59 -74.05
C ARG A 567 -16.13 -29.64 -74.19
N LEU A 568 -14.91 -30.15 -74.45
CA LEU A 568 -13.71 -29.32 -74.58
C LEU A 568 -13.88 -28.24 -75.62
N GLY A 569 -14.43 -28.58 -76.83
CA GLY A 569 -14.69 -27.62 -77.90
C GLY A 569 -15.73 -26.54 -77.58
N THR A 570 -16.50 -26.69 -76.53
CA THR A 570 -17.43 -25.66 -76.06
C THR A 570 -16.78 -24.66 -75.12
N VAL A 571 -15.70 -25.05 -74.46
CA VAL A 571 -14.94 -24.22 -73.50
C VAL A 571 -13.85 -23.41 -74.19
N VAL A 572 -13.14 -24.03 -75.11
CA VAL A 572 -12.10 -23.40 -75.96
C VAL A 572 -12.49 -23.67 -77.42
N PRO A 573 -13.31 -22.82 -78.01
CA PRO A 573 -13.54 -22.89 -79.47
C PRO A 573 -12.29 -22.39 -80.15
N ASP A 574 -11.64 -23.24 -80.96
CA ASP A 574 -10.48 -23.08 -81.86
C ASP A 574 -9.62 -21.84 -81.70
#